data_7c03bfed5dce60471c636a9d506f8b64
#
_entry.id   7c03bfed5dce60471c636a9d506f8b64
#
_cell.length_a   1.000
_cell.length_b   1.000
_cell.length_c   1.000
_cell.angle_alpha   90.00
_cell.angle_beta   90.00
_cell.angle_gamma   90.00
#
_symmetry.space_group_name_H-M   'P 1'
#
loop_
_entity.id
_entity.type
_entity.pdbx_description
1 polymer ?
#
loop_
_entity_poly.entity_id
_entity_poly.type
_entity_poly.pdbx_seq_one_letter_code
_entity_poly.pdbx_strand_id
1 'polypeptide(L)'
;AAPVARRYQERRDFVVEGSRQRVEMIAFPEMCLTGYWHVRNLSRDAFAALAEPVPDGPSTEALRRLAREYGMTIGAGLIERADDGRFYNAYVVAMPDGTWAVHRKLHVFVSPFLSPGDRYTVFDTPHGCRVGVLICYDNNIIENARATALLGAQILLAPHQTGGCNSVSPRAMKPVDPAIWARRHEDPAAIRAELCGIKGRAWLMRWLPSRAHDNGMFLLFSNGIGP
;
A
#
# COMPACT_ATOMS: atom_id res chain seq x y z
N ALA A 1 18.00 -8.29 -5.74
CA ALA A 1 17.13 -8.66 -6.90
C ALA A 1 16.20 -9.85 -6.60
N ALA A 2 16.69 -10.95 -6.02
CA ALA A 2 15.85 -12.13 -5.76
C ALA A 2 14.59 -11.89 -4.89
N PRO A 3 14.63 -11.13 -3.77
CA PRO A 3 13.43 -10.87 -2.96
C PRO A 3 12.35 -10.07 -3.69
N VAL A 4 12.74 -9.09 -4.51
CA VAL A 4 11.80 -8.27 -5.28
C VAL A 4 11.14 -9.12 -6.39
N ALA A 5 11.90 -9.94 -7.09
CA ALA A 5 11.39 -10.84 -8.11
C ALA A 5 10.35 -11.82 -7.56
N ARG A 6 10.60 -12.41 -6.38
CA ARG A 6 9.65 -13.30 -5.71
C ARG A 6 8.36 -12.55 -5.35
N ARG A 7 8.46 -11.37 -4.75
CA ARG A 7 7.29 -10.57 -4.38
C ARG A 7 6.47 -10.17 -5.60
N TYR A 8 7.14 -9.86 -6.71
CA TYR A 8 6.46 -9.59 -7.97
C TYR A 8 5.67 -10.82 -8.46
N GLN A 9 6.27 -12.02 -8.43
CA GLN A 9 5.60 -13.25 -8.86
C GLN A 9 4.35 -13.53 -8.00
N GLU A 10 4.43 -13.37 -6.68
CA GLU A 10 3.28 -13.52 -5.80
C GLU A 10 2.13 -12.56 -6.16
N ARG A 11 2.44 -11.30 -6.57
CA ARG A 11 1.42 -10.33 -7.00
C ARG A 11 0.83 -10.70 -8.36
N ARG A 12 1.64 -11.23 -9.26
CA ARG A 12 1.17 -11.73 -10.54
C ARG A 12 0.13 -12.84 -10.36
N ASP A 13 0.33 -13.75 -9.44
CA ASP A 13 -0.61 -14.84 -9.18
C ASP A 13 -1.97 -14.31 -8.70
N PHE A 14 -2.00 -13.27 -7.87
CA PHE A 14 -3.23 -12.57 -7.50
C PHE A 14 -3.90 -11.85 -8.69
N VAL A 15 -3.14 -11.24 -9.59
CA VAL A 15 -3.68 -10.61 -10.80
C VAL A 15 -4.32 -11.65 -11.71
N VAL A 16 -3.66 -12.80 -11.91
CA VAL A 16 -4.21 -13.93 -12.69
C VAL A 16 -5.53 -14.40 -12.10
N GLU A 17 -5.58 -14.59 -10.79
CA GLU A 17 -6.81 -15.03 -10.12
C GLU A 17 -7.91 -13.95 -10.19
N GLY A 18 -7.55 -12.68 -9.97
CA GLY A 18 -8.49 -11.56 -10.11
C GLY A 18 -9.09 -11.48 -11.52
N SER A 19 -8.29 -11.73 -12.56
CA SER A 19 -8.74 -11.76 -13.95
C SER A 19 -9.80 -12.85 -14.19
N ARG A 20 -9.63 -14.04 -13.60
CA ARG A 20 -10.64 -15.12 -13.67
C ARG A 20 -11.97 -14.71 -13.04
N GLN A 21 -11.91 -13.85 -12.01
CA GLN A 21 -13.08 -13.31 -11.32
C GLN A 21 -13.60 -12.01 -11.93
N ARG A 22 -13.07 -11.57 -13.07
CA ARG A 22 -13.41 -10.32 -13.76
C ARG A 22 -13.21 -9.07 -12.90
N VAL A 23 -12.17 -9.07 -12.07
CA VAL A 23 -11.80 -7.90 -11.28
C VAL A 23 -11.20 -6.85 -12.20
N GLU A 24 -11.72 -5.63 -12.15
CA GLU A 24 -11.27 -4.49 -12.96
C GLU A 24 -10.16 -3.68 -12.27
N MET A 25 -10.07 -3.75 -10.93
CA MET A 25 -9.06 -3.03 -10.16
C MET A 25 -8.56 -3.88 -8.99
N ILE A 26 -7.24 -3.98 -8.83
CA ILE A 26 -6.60 -4.63 -7.68
C ILE A 26 -5.60 -3.67 -7.03
N ALA A 27 -5.64 -3.58 -5.69
CA ALA A 27 -4.75 -2.74 -4.91
C ALA A 27 -3.92 -3.60 -3.94
N PHE A 28 -2.62 -3.63 -4.16
CA PHE A 28 -1.67 -4.30 -3.27
C PHE A 28 -1.23 -3.38 -2.13
N PRO A 29 -0.68 -3.92 -1.03
CA PRO A 29 -0.28 -3.13 0.13
C PRO A 29 0.87 -2.13 -0.13
N GLU A 30 1.05 -1.23 0.85
CA GLU A 30 2.17 -0.30 0.95
C GLU A 30 3.51 -1.04 0.84
N MET A 31 4.42 -0.52 0.01
CA MET A 31 5.78 -1.05 -0.23
C MET A 31 5.83 -2.58 -0.45
N CYS A 32 4.78 -3.16 -1.00
CA CYS A 32 4.65 -4.61 -1.16
C CYS A 32 5.71 -5.23 -2.09
N LEU A 33 6.30 -4.45 -2.98
CA LEU A 33 7.35 -4.91 -3.90
C LEU A 33 8.74 -4.87 -3.25
N THR A 34 9.06 -3.81 -2.51
CA THR A 34 10.36 -3.64 -1.86
C THR A 34 10.39 -4.23 -0.45
N GLY A 35 9.23 -4.38 0.21
CA GLY A 35 9.09 -4.73 1.63
C GLY A 35 9.13 -3.50 2.52
N TYR A 36 8.59 -3.60 3.73
CA TYR A 36 8.37 -2.44 4.60
C TYR A 36 9.26 -2.45 5.86
N TRP A 37 9.03 -3.38 6.80
CA TRP A 37 9.65 -3.29 8.12
C TRP A 37 11.17 -3.44 8.13
N HIS A 38 11.74 -4.22 7.22
CA HIS A 38 13.17 -4.46 7.17
C HIS A 38 13.96 -3.22 6.74
N VAL A 39 13.34 -2.29 5.99
CA VAL A 39 14.06 -1.12 5.43
C VAL A 39 14.55 -0.15 6.51
N ARG A 40 13.95 -0.18 7.71
CA ARG A 40 14.40 0.63 8.85
C ARG A 40 15.80 0.28 9.36
N ASN A 41 16.26 -0.94 9.05
CA ASN A 41 17.56 -1.48 9.51
C ASN A 41 18.62 -1.45 8.40
N LEU A 42 18.29 -0.93 7.21
CA LEU A 42 19.22 -0.89 6.08
C LEU A 42 20.18 0.28 6.17
N SER A 43 21.40 0.09 5.71
CA SER A 43 22.30 1.21 5.37
C SER A 43 21.72 2.01 4.20
N ARG A 44 22.21 3.24 4.01
CA ARG A 44 21.76 4.09 2.90
C ARG A 44 21.99 3.41 1.54
N ASP A 45 23.12 2.75 1.36
CA ASP A 45 23.46 2.08 0.09
C ASP A 45 22.55 0.86 -0.17
N ALA A 46 22.30 0.06 0.87
CA ALA A 46 21.37 -1.07 0.77
C ALA A 46 19.93 -0.60 0.52
N PHE A 47 19.52 0.54 1.10
CA PHE A 47 18.23 1.16 0.83
C PHE A 47 18.14 1.67 -0.62
N ALA A 48 19.17 2.38 -1.09
CA ALA A 48 19.25 2.90 -2.44
C ALA A 48 19.23 1.79 -3.50
N ALA A 49 19.81 0.62 -3.20
CA ALA A 49 19.80 -0.54 -4.07
C ALA A 49 18.41 -1.18 -4.27
N LEU A 50 17.45 -0.90 -3.36
CA LEU A 50 16.06 -1.34 -3.49
C LEU A 50 15.19 -0.32 -4.24
N ALA A 51 15.63 0.94 -4.33
CA ALA A 51 14.87 2.01 -4.92
C ALA A 51 14.96 1.99 -6.45
N GLU A 52 13.81 2.20 -7.10
CA GLU A 52 13.70 2.20 -8.55
C GLU A 52 13.20 3.57 -9.05
N PRO A 53 13.59 4.01 -10.25
CA PRO A 53 12.96 5.18 -10.86
C PRO A 53 11.48 4.86 -11.19
N VAL A 54 10.64 5.89 -11.15
CA VAL A 54 9.24 5.81 -11.58
C VAL A 54 9.03 6.89 -12.63
N PRO A 55 8.52 6.53 -13.84
CA PRO A 55 7.90 5.25 -14.23
C PRO A 55 8.88 4.20 -14.79
N ASP A 56 10.14 4.51 -15.02
CA ASP A 56 11.05 3.75 -15.89
C ASP A 56 11.76 2.59 -15.15
N GLY A 57 11.34 2.29 -13.94
CA GLY A 57 11.87 1.17 -13.17
C GLY A 57 11.25 -0.18 -13.55
N PRO A 58 12.00 -1.28 -13.36
CA PRO A 58 11.58 -2.62 -13.76
C PRO A 58 10.25 -3.07 -13.10
N SER A 59 9.99 -2.68 -11.86
CA SER A 59 8.73 -3.00 -11.19
C SER A 59 7.54 -2.27 -11.81
N THR A 60 7.68 -0.97 -12.11
CA THR A 60 6.62 -0.18 -12.75
C THR A 60 6.34 -0.70 -14.16
N GLU A 61 7.39 -1.02 -14.92
CA GLU A 61 7.24 -1.58 -16.26
C GLU A 61 6.53 -2.94 -16.26
N ALA A 62 6.87 -3.78 -15.29
CA ALA A 62 6.20 -5.06 -15.08
C ALA A 62 4.72 -4.90 -14.70
N LEU A 63 4.37 -3.96 -13.83
CA LEU A 63 2.98 -3.64 -13.49
C LEU A 63 2.20 -3.14 -14.71
N ARG A 64 2.77 -2.24 -15.51
CA ARG A 64 2.16 -1.73 -16.75
C ARG A 64 1.93 -2.84 -17.77
N ARG A 65 2.83 -3.81 -17.88
CA ARG A 65 2.65 -4.99 -18.73
C ARG A 65 1.49 -5.85 -18.24
N LEU A 66 1.43 -6.17 -16.94
CA LEU A 66 0.31 -6.92 -16.35
C LEU A 66 -1.02 -6.19 -16.51
N ALA A 67 -1.05 -4.88 -16.30
CA ALA A 67 -2.27 -4.09 -16.46
C ALA A 67 -2.84 -4.21 -17.87
N ARG A 68 -1.99 -4.10 -18.89
CA ARG A 68 -2.40 -4.30 -20.29
C ARG A 68 -2.79 -5.74 -20.61
N GLU A 69 -1.99 -6.73 -20.15
CA GLU A 69 -2.22 -8.15 -20.42
C GLU A 69 -3.57 -8.63 -19.87
N TYR A 70 -3.96 -8.17 -18.68
CA TYR A 70 -5.17 -8.62 -17.99
C TYR A 70 -6.33 -7.62 -18.03
N GLY A 71 -6.18 -6.47 -18.71
CA GLY A 71 -7.23 -5.44 -18.79
C GLY A 71 -7.59 -4.83 -17.42
N MET A 72 -6.65 -4.78 -16.49
CA MET A 72 -6.89 -4.48 -15.08
C MET A 72 -6.08 -3.26 -14.62
N THR A 73 -6.68 -2.39 -13.81
CA THR A 73 -5.96 -1.34 -13.07
C THR A 73 -5.27 -1.97 -11.87
N ILE A 74 -3.94 -1.80 -11.76
CA ILE A 74 -3.11 -2.47 -10.74
C ILE A 74 -2.35 -1.43 -9.93
N GLY A 75 -2.61 -1.37 -8.62
CA GLY A 75 -1.86 -0.53 -7.67
C GLY A 75 -0.87 -1.33 -6.84
N ALA A 76 0.39 -0.86 -6.71
CA ALA A 76 1.41 -1.51 -5.88
C ALA A 76 2.41 -0.50 -5.30
N GLY A 77 2.88 -0.74 -4.07
CA GLY A 77 3.83 0.11 -3.37
C GLY A 77 5.28 -0.33 -3.52
N LEU A 78 6.19 0.63 -3.67
CA LEU A 78 7.63 0.45 -3.79
C LEU A 78 8.41 1.64 -3.21
N ILE A 79 9.75 1.55 -3.17
CA ILE A 79 10.63 2.70 -2.92
C ILE A 79 10.98 3.32 -4.27
N GLU A 80 10.56 4.56 -4.46
CA GLU A 80 10.95 5.36 -5.61
C GLU A 80 12.27 6.08 -5.35
N ARG A 81 13.13 6.12 -6.37
CA ARG A 81 14.29 7.02 -6.46
C ARG A 81 13.98 8.08 -7.50
N ALA A 82 13.77 9.31 -7.06
CA ALA A 82 13.53 10.44 -7.96
C ALA A 82 14.83 10.95 -8.60
N ASP A 83 14.70 11.75 -9.67
CA ASP A 83 15.83 12.30 -10.43
C ASP A 83 16.73 13.22 -9.60
N ASP A 84 16.16 13.85 -8.56
CA ASP A 84 16.91 14.69 -7.61
C ASP A 84 17.64 13.90 -6.51
N GLY A 85 17.63 12.57 -6.61
CA GLY A 85 18.29 11.65 -5.69
C GLY A 85 17.56 11.41 -4.37
N ARG A 86 16.37 11.97 -4.18
CA ARG A 86 15.50 11.69 -3.03
C ARG A 86 14.79 10.35 -3.18
N PHE A 87 14.48 9.73 -2.06
CA PHE A 87 13.70 8.50 -2.01
C PHE A 87 12.31 8.76 -1.45
N TYR A 88 11.32 8.08 -2.02
CA TYR A 88 9.93 8.17 -1.59
C TYR A 88 9.31 6.79 -1.36
N ASN A 89 8.46 6.70 -0.36
CA ASN A 89 7.48 5.63 -0.28
C ASN A 89 6.38 5.95 -1.29
N ALA A 90 6.40 5.28 -2.42
CA ALA A 90 5.54 5.57 -3.56
C ALA A 90 4.54 4.43 -3.81
N TYR A 91 3.39 4.80 -4.31
CA TYR A 91 2.35 3.88 -4.77
C TYR A 91 2.06 4.15 -6.24
N VAL A 92 2.40 3.18 -7.06
CA VAL A 92 2.19 3.25 -8.52
C VAL A 92 0.88 2.58 -8.85
N VAL A 93 0.08 3.21 -9.70
CA VAL A 93 -1.13 2.63 -10.28
C VAL A 93 -0.95 2.56 -11.80
N ALA A 94 -0.85 1.36 -12.32
CA ALA A 94 -0.75 1.08 -13.74
C ALA A 94 -2.14 0.74 -14.31
N MET A 95 -2.49 1.28 -15.45
CA MET A 95 -3.80 1.14 -16.07
C MET A 95 -3.73 0.40 -17.41
N PRO A 96 -4.80 -0.29 -17.84
CA PRO A 96 -4.80 -1.14 -19.02
C PRO A 96 -4.62 -0.37 -20.35
N ASP A 97 -4.99 0.90 -20.39
CA ASP A 97 -4.77 1.80 -21.54
C ASP A 97 -3.32 2.27 -21.70
N GLY A 98 -2.44 1.86 -20.76
CA GLY A 98 -1.03 2.25 -20.72
C GLY A 98 -0.73 3.51 -19.92
N THR A 99 -1.76 4.22 -19.45
CA THR A 99 -1.59 5.33 -18.52
C THR A 99 -1.18 4.84 -17.13
N TRP A 100 -0.68 5.73 -16.30
CA TRP A 100 -0.27 5.42 -14.94
C TRP A 100 -0.36 6.66 -14.05
N ALA A 101 -0.43 6.42 -12.74
CA ALA A 101 -0.35 7.45 -11.72
C ALA A 101 0.64 7.04 -10.62
N VAL A 102 1.21 8.01 -9.92
CA VAL A 102 2.05 7.78 -8.74
C VAL A 102 1.65 8.73 -7.62
N HIS A 103 1.53 8.16 -6.43
CA HIS A 103 1.36 8.92 -5.19
C HIS A 103 2.57 8.68 -4.29
N ARG A 104 3.17 9.75 -3.78
CA ARG A 104 4.24 9.73 -2.78
C ARG A 104 3.64 9.96 -1.41
N LYS A 105 3.92 9.07 -0.47
CA LYS A 105 3.40 9.16 0.90
C LYS A 105 3.69 10.52 1.53
N LEU A 106 2.65 11.14 2.08
CA LEU A 106 2.77 12.49 2.66
C LEU A 106 3.46 12.46 4.04
N HIS A 107 3.17 11.43 4.84
CA HIS A 107 3.68 11.32 6.22
C HIS A 107 4.55 10.06 6.37
N VAL A 108 5.85 10.23 6.18
CA VAL A 108 6.84 9.13 6.21
C VAL A 108 7.51 9.00 7.56
N PHE A 109 7.81 7.75 7.99
CA PHE A 109 8.48 7.51 9.27
C PHE A 109 9.26 6.18 9.36
N VAL A 110 9.16 5.27 8.39
CA VAL A 110 9.77 3.93 8.50
C VAL A 110 11.28 3.93 8.29
N SER A 111 11.80 4.94 7.60
CA SER A 111 13.23 5.11 7.34
C SER A 111 13.59 6.60 7.29
N PRO A 112 14.74 7.01 7.84
CA PRO A 112 15.22 8.40 7.77
C PRO A 112 15.62 8.84 6.36
N PHE A 113 15.71 7.90 5.41
CA PHE A 113 16.07 8.19 4.02
C PHE A 113 14.90 8.59 3.16
N LEU A 114 13.65 8.39 3.63
CA LEU A 114 12.44 8.73 2.90
C LEU A 114 12.10 10.21 3.05
N SER A 115 11.80 10.84 1.93
CA SER A 115 11.24 12.19 1.86
C SER A 115 9.71 12.14 1.81
N PRO A 116 9.01 13.13 2.41
CA PRO A 116 7.56 13.24 2.27
C PRO A 116 7.17 13.66 0.85
N GLY A 117 6.02 13.18 0.39
CA GLY A 117 5.34 13.70 -0.79
C GLY A 117 4.79 15.11 -0.55
N ASP A 118 4.42 15.80 -1.62
CA ASP A 118 4.04 17.22 -1.63
C ASP A 118 2.62 17.50 -2.19
N ARG A 119 1.90 16.45 -2.58
CA ARG A 119 0.59 16.61 -3.24
C ARG A 119 -0.37 15.47 -3.00
N TYR A 120 -1.67 15.75 -3.12
CA TYR A 120 -2.71 14.74 -3.26
C TYR A 120 -2.75 14.23 -4.70
N THR A 121 -2.99 12.93 -4.87
CA THR A 121 -3.05 12.30 -6.19
C THR A 121 -4.44 11.76 -6.42
N VAL A 122 -5.10 12.29 -7.47
CA VAL A 122 -6.39 11.83 -7.97
C VAL A 122 -6.31 11.72 -9.48
N PHE A 123 -6.86 10.66 -10.06
CA PHE A 123 -6.79 10.38 -11.50
C PHE A 123 -8.03 9.62 -11.97
N ASP A 124 -8.34 9.73 -13.25
CA ASP A 124 -9.42 8.98 -13.88
C ASP A 124 -8.90 7.60 -14.33
N THR A 125 -9.76 6.59 -14.23
CA THR A 125 -9.46 5.24 -14.71
C THR A 125 -10.25 4.92 -15.98
N PRO A 126 -9.75 4.00 -16.83
CA PRO A 126 -10.49 3.53 -17.99
C PRO A 126 -11.83 2.85 -17.66
N HIS A 127 -12.04 2.50 -16.40
CA HIS A 127 -13.28 1.89 -15.90
C HIS A 127 -14.37 2.93 -15.53
N GLY A 128 -14.15 4.22 -15.82
CA GLY A 128 -15.13 5.28 -15.64
C GLY A 128 -15.28 5.77 -14.20
N CYS A 129 -14.30 5.51 -13.33
CA CYS A 129 -14.27 6.02 -11.97
C CYS A 129 -13.02 6.85 -11.71
N ARG A 130 -13.14 7.85 -10.81
CA ARG A 130 -12.06 8.70 -10.34
C ARG A 130 -11.50 8.17 -9.03
N VAL A 131 -10.20 7.95 -8.99
CA VAL A 131 -9.50 7.26 -7.90
C VAL A 131 -8.50 8.19 -7.23
N GLY A 132 -8.49 8.17 -5.90
CA GLY A 132 -7.46 8.81 -5.09
C GLY A 132 -6.59 7.78 -4.37
N VAL A 133 -5.40 8.17 -3.94
CA VAL A 133 -4.49 7.32 -3.17
C VAL A 133 -4.04 8.04 -1.91
N LEU A 134 -4.11 7.36 -0.76
CA LEU A 134 -3.51 7.78 0.51
C LEU A 134 -2.81 6.58 1.16
N ILE A 135 -1.52 6.70 1.45
CA ILE A 135 -0.72 5.57 1.92
C ILE A 135 -0.69 5.52 3.45
N CYS A 136 -1.28 4.47 4.02
CA CYS A 136 -1.19 4.08 5.43
C CYS A 136 -1.51 5.24 6.39
N TYR A 137 -0.52 5.83 7.07
CA TYR A 137 -0.71 6.91 8.03
C TYR A 137 -1.35 8.16 7.42
N ASP A 138 -1.23 8.39 6.13
CA ASP A 138 -1.93 9.50 5.45
C ASP A 138 -3.44 9.42 5.66
N ASN A 139 -4.01 8.22 5.78
CA ASN A 139 -5.43 8.01 6.06
C ASN A 139 -5.84 8.35 7.51
N ASN A 140 -4.88 8.45 8.44
CA ASN A 140 -5.17 8.87 9.82
C ASN A 140 -5.49 10.37 9.89
N ILE A 141 -4.99 11.15 8.95
CA ILE A 141 -5.19 12.59 8.87
C ILE A 141 -6.51 12.86 8.12
N ILE A 142 -7.49 13.43 8.81
CA ILE A 142 -8.85 13.64 8.29
C ILE A 142 -8.81 14.56 7.05
N GLU A 143 -7.99 15.59 7.10
CA GLU A 143 -7.81 16.60 6.04
C GLU A 143 -7.35 15.97 4.72
N ASN A 144 -6.50 14.94 4.78
CA ASN A 144 -6.02 14.25 3.58
C ASN A 144 -7.17 13.55 2.84
N ALA A 145 -8.02 12.82 3.56
CA ALA A 145 -9.17 12.16 2.97
C ALA A 145 -10.17 13.17 2.40
N ARG A 146 -10.41 14.27 3.13
CA ARG A 146 -11.29 15.35 2.68
C ARG A 146 -10.75 16.05 1.44
N ALA A 147 -9.46 16.39 1.40
CA ALA A 147 -8.84 17.02 0.24
C ALA A 147 -8.91 16.09 -0.99
N THR A 148 -8.66 14.80 -0.81
CA THR A 148 -8.76 13.81 -1.90
C THR A 148 -10.19 13.71 -2.43
N ALA A 149 -11.20 13.74 -1.57
CA ALA A 149 -12.62 13.77 -1.97
C ALA A 149 -12.98 15.05 -2.73
N LEU A 150 -12.52 16.20 -2.25
CA LEU A 150 -12.77 17.50 -2.90
C LEU A 150 -12.13 17.62 -4.29
N LEU A 151 -11.06 16.87 -4.55
CA LEU A 151 -10.47 16.69 -5.88
C LEU A 151 -11.29 15.76 -6.78
N GLY A 152 -12.39 15.20 -6.27
CA GLY A 152 -13.35 14.40 -7.01
C GLY A 152 -13.13 12.88 -6.95
N ALA A 153 -12.31 12.37 -6.03
CA ALA A 153 -12.16 10.93 -5.88
C ALA A 153 -13.47 10.27 -5.46
N GLN A 154 -13.84 9.20 -6.15
CA GLN A 154 -15.00 8.35 -5.85
C GLN A 154 -14.56 7.07 -5.11
N ILE A 155 -13.34 6.62 -5.38
CA ILE A 155 -12.70 5.48 -4.73
C ILE A 155 -11.38 5.95 -4.13
N LEU A 156 -11.16 5.66 -2.85
CA LEU A 156 -9.90 5.89 -2.16
C LEU A 156 -9.15 4.57 -2.03
N LEU A 157 -8.00 4.44 -2.69
CA LEU A 157 -7.06 3.35 -2.42
C LEU A 157 -6.29 3.68 -1.14
N ALA A 158 -6.38 2.80 -0.17
CA ALA A 158 -5.74 2.91 1.14
C ALA A 158 -4.78 1.73 1.36
N PRO A 159 -3.63 1.70 0.64
CA PRO A 159 -2.61 0.69 0.89
C PRO A 159 -1.91 0.94 2.21
N HIS A 160 -1.85 -0.10 3.03
CA HIS A 160 -1.28 -0.06 4.37
C HIS A 160 -0.20 -1.13 4.55
N GLN A 161 0.65 -0.89 5.54
CA GLN A 161 1.46 -1.90 6.22
C GLN A 161 1.30 -1.68 7.72
N THR A 162 0.07 -1.87 8.17
CA THR A 162 -0.39 -1.62 9.53
C THR A 162 -0.33 -2.89 10.35
N GLY A 163 0.23 -2.79 11.55
CA GLY A 163 0.43 -3.90 12.48
C GLY A 163 1.87 -4.01 12.95
N GLY A 164 2.09 -4.65 14.08
CA GLY A 164 3.43 -4.87 14.63
C GLY A 164 4.16 -3.62 15.12
N CYS A 165 3.52 -2.45 15.16
CA CYS A 165 4.13 -1.23 15.65
C CYS A 165 3.81 -0.96 17.13
N ASN A 166 4.77 -0.38 17.84
CA ASN A 166 4.55 0.15 19.19
C ASN A 166 3.88 1.52 19.09
N SER A 167 2.55 1.52 19.09
CA SER A 167 1.80 2.75 19.27
C SER A 167 1.86 3.21 20.72
N VAL A 168 2.00 4.53 20.93
CA VAL A 168 1.93 5.14 22.27
C VAL A 168 0.50 5.07 22.85
N SER A 169 -0.53 4.92 22.00
CA SER A 169 -1.89 4.78 22.45
C SER A 169 -2.11 3.41 23.09
N PRO A 170 -2.70 3.34 24.31
CA PRO A 170 -3.02 2.07 24.95
C PRO A 170 -4.12 1.29 24.21
N ARG A 171 -4.84 1.95 23.30
CA ARG A 171 -5.98 1.39 22.55
C ARG A 171 -5.70 1.23 21.05
N ALA A 172 -4.46 1.40 20.63
CA ALA A 172 -4.04 1.25 19.25
C ALA A 172 -3.15 0.02 19.07
N MET A 173 -2.80 -0.23 17.84
CA MET A 173 -1.96 -1.36 17.42
C MET A 173 -0.75 -1.56 18.33
N LYS A 174 -0.48 -2.82 18.64
CA LYS A 174 0.71 -3.30 19.34
C LYS A 174 1.34 -4.43 18.51
N PRO A 175 2.60 -4.79 18.77
CA PRO A 175 3.19 -5.99 18.18
C PRO A 175 2.35 -7.22 18.51
N VAL A 176 2.23 -8.12 17.54
CA VAL A 176 1.68 -9.47 17.78
C VAL A 176 2.63 -10.20 18.71
N ASP A 177 2.09 -10.96 19.66
CA ASP A 177 2.89 -11.78 20.55
C ASP A 177 3.71 -12.81 19.73
N PRO A 178 5.04 -12.81 19.84
CA PRO A 178 5.89 -13.75 19.11
C PRO A 178 5.55 -15.23 19.40
N ALA A 179 5.10 -15.55 20.60
CA ALA A 179 4.71 -16.93 20.96
C ALA A 179 3.41 -17.34 20.25
N ILE A 180 2.45 -16.42 20.13
CA ILE A 180 1.22 -16.65 19.35
C ILE A 180 1.57 -16.79 17.87
N TRP A 181 2.44 -15.90 17.34
CA TRP A 181 2.89 -15.98 15.96
C TRP A 181 3.63 -17.30 15.65
N ALA A 182 4.50 -17.77 16.54
CA ALA A 182 5.23 -19.03 16.36
C ALA A 182 4.28 -20.22 16.19
N ARG A 183 3.17 -20.23 16.95
CA ARG A 183 2.15 -21.30 16.92
C ARG A 183 0.96 -21.03 16.00
N ARG A 184 1.05 -20.06 15.07
CA ARG A 184 -0.07 -19.63 14.22
C ARG A 184 -0.73 -20.70 13.37
N HIS A 185 -0.02 -21.79 13.07
CA HIS A 185 -0.55 -22.93 12.34
C HIS A 185 -1.17 -23.98 13.25
N GLU A 186 -0.73 -24.05 14.51
CA GLU A 186 -1.24 -24.96 15.54
C GLU A 186 -2.47 -24.37 16.23
N ASP A 187 -2.46 -23.05 16.47
CA ASP A 187 -3.56 -22.31 17.08
C ASP A 187 -3.98 -21.11 16.20
N PRO A 188 -4.70 -21.37 15.11
CA PRO A 188 -5.17 -20.29 14.22
C PRO A 188 -6.21 -19.39 14.89
N ALA A 189 -6.87 -19.82 15.96
CA ALA A 189 -7.84 -19.01 16.69
C ALA A 189 -7.13 -17.88 17.48
N ALA A 190 -6.02 -18.20 18.14
CA ALA A 190 -5.24 -17.20 18.88
C ALA A 190 -4.66 -16.11 17.95
N ILE A 191 -4.04 -16.51 16.84
CA ILE A 191 -3.51 -15.51 15.89
C ILE A 191 -4.63 -14.69 15.23
N ARG A 192 -5.79 -15.29 14.95
CA ARG A 192 -6.97 -14.57 14.45
C ARG A 192 -7.46 -13.53 15.48
N ALA A 193 -7.49 -13.87 16.77
CA ALA A 193 -7.88 -12.94 17.83
C ALA A 193 -6.93 -11.73 17.90
N GLU A 194 -5.61 -11.94 17.77
CA GLU A 194 -4.61 -10.88 17.70
C GLU A 194 -4.85 -9.94 16.50
N LEU A 195 -4.99 -10.52 15.29
CA LEU A 195 -5.12 -9.75 14.05
C LEU A 195 -6.50 -9.10 13.88
N CYS A 196 -7.58 -9.71 14.39
CA CYS A 196 -8.93 -9.15 14.33
C CYS A 196 -9.25 -8.22 15.51
N GLY A 197 -8.49 -8.32 16.61
CA GLY A 197 -8.66 -7.54 17.82
C GLY A 197 -8.14 -6.10 17.70
N ILE A 198 -7.95 -5.48 18.87
CA ILE A 198 -7.50 -4.08 18.99
C ILE A 198 -6.12 -3.81 18.39
N LYS A 199 -5.30 -4.84 18.22
CA LYS A 199 -3.99 -4.75 17.58
C LYS A 199 -4.05 -4.67 16.04
N GLY A 200 -5.19 -4.98 15.45
CA GLY A 200 -5.37 -5.02 14.00
C GLY A 200 -6.72 -4.48 13.54
N ARG A 201 -7.59 -5.36 13.03
CA ARG A 201 -8.85 -4.97 12.37
C ARG A 201 -9.77 -4.13 13.25
N ALA A 202 -9.96 -4.47 14.52
CA ALA A 202 -10.84 -3.71 15.39
C ALA A 202 -10.37 -2.27 15.63
N TRP A 203 -9.05 -2.02 15.58
CA TRP A 203 -8.51 -0.67 15.59
C TRP A 203 -8.85 0.09 14.31
N LEU A 204 -8.61 -0.51 13.16
CA LEU A 204 -8.91 0.10 11.86
C LEU A 204 -10.39 0.46 11.72
N MET A 205 -11.28 -0.44 12.14
CA MET A 205 -12.74 -0.24 12.08
C MET A 205 -13.26 0.90 12.95
N ARG A 206 -12.45 1.43 13.87
CA ARG A 206 -12.84 2.60 14.68
C ARG A 206 -12.81 3.92 13.95
N TRP A 207 -12.01 4.02 12.90
CA TRP A 207 -11.78 5.30 12.25
C TRP A 207 -11.74 5.25 10.71
N LEU A 208 -11.22 4.18 10.12
CA LEU A 208 -11.03 4.10 8.66
C LEU A 208 -12.35 4.17 7.87
N PRO A 209 -13.46 3.52 8.30
CA PRO A 209 -14.75 3.65 7.60
C PRO A 209 -15.29 5.08 7.57
N SER A 210 -14.98 5.91 8.57
CA SER A 210 -15.38 7.33 8.58
C SER A 210 -14.77 8.11 7.41
N ARG A 211 -13.58 7.72 6.93
CA ARG A 211 -12.95 8.35 5.75
C ARG A 211 -13.79 8.18 4.50
N ALA A 212 -14.43 7.02 4.34
CA ALA A 212 -15.37 6.77 3.25
C ALA A 212 -16.71 7.48 3.49
N HIS A 213 -17.32 7.26 4.66
CA HIS A 213 -18.66 7.75 5.00
C HIS A 213 -18.74 9.27 4.93
N ASP A 214 -17.87 10.00 5.64
CA ASP A 214 -17.89 11.47 5.75
C ASP A 214 -17.59 12.18 4.43
N ASN A 215 -17.03 11.46 3.46
CA ASN A 215 -16.61 12.00 2.17
C ASN A 215 -17.39 11.44 0.97
N GLY A 216 -18.34 10.53 1.20
CA GLY A 216 -19.14 9.93 0.14
C GLY A 216 -18.32 9.12 -0.88
N MET A 217 -17.22 8.49 -0.42
CA MET A 217 -16.34 7.68 -1.24
C MET A 217 -16.43 6.20 -0.88
N PHE A 218 -16.08 5.33 -1.83
CA PHE A 218 -15.69 3.97 -1.51
C PHE A 218 -14.23 3.97 -1.02
N LEU A 219 -13.89 3.04 -0.12
CA LEU A 219 -12.51 2.88 0.35
C LEU A 219 -12.06 1.43 0.16
N LEU A 220 -10.99 1.25 -0.59
CA LEU A 220 -10.35 -0.03 -0.82
C LEU A 220 -9.09 -0.13 0.05
N PHE A 221 -9.20 -0.87 1.15
CA PHE A 221 -8.10 -1.11 2.07
C PHE A 221 -7.33 -2.37 1.71
N SER A 222 -6.03 -2.26 1.60
CA SER A 222 -5.12 -3.42 1.47
C SER A 222 -4.01 -3.34 2.51
N ASN A 223 -3.67 -4.49 3.12
CA ASN A 223 -2.64 -4.58 4.13
C ASN A 223 -1.78 -5.83 3.93
N GLY A 224 -0.49 -5.71 4.22
CA GLY A 224 0.40 -6.87 4.21
C GLY A 224 0.01 -7.87 5.30
N ILE A 225 0.18 -9.14 5.00
CA ILE A 225 0.08 -10.26 5.92
C ILE A 225 1.40 -11.01 5.92
N GLY A 226 1.81 -11.44 7.07
CA GLY A 226 3.07 -12.17 7.22
C GLY A 226 4.15 -11.36 7.97
N PRO A 227 5.29 -12.00 8.19
CA PRO A 227 6.43 -11.42 8.90
C PRO A 227 7.10 -10.30 8.14
#